data_802cb4cd1a0b814a90bdc1b1660eed82
#
_entry.id   802cb4cd1a0b814a90bdc1b1660eed82
#
_cell.length_a   1.000
_cell.length_b   1.000
_cell.length_c   1.000
_cell.angle_alpha   90.00
_cell.angle_beta   90.00
_cell.angle_gamma   90.00
#
_symmetry.space_group_name_H-M   'P 1'
#
loop_
_entity.id
_entity.type
_entity.pdbx_description
1 polymer ?
#
loop_
_entity_poly.entity_id
_entity_poly.type
_entity_poly.pdbx_seq_one_letter_code
_entity_poly.pdbx_strand_id
1 'polypeptide(L)'
;VYDGQPHEAKLSHELIGGAAAFEAMHLFENQQREKGEAVNHGFAKEMLAAIAGAEVDKLAETKGLGFLDREKAKHHAKENAKKLYDEQYGGMDQYDP
;
A
#
# COMPACT_ATOMS: atom_id res chain seq x y z
N VAL A 1 -20.97 -17.96 -11.33
CA VAL A 1 -20.53 -17.41 -11.07
C VAL A 1 -20.47 -16.18 -11.59
N TYR A 2 -19.85 -15.68 -12.01
CA TYR A 2 -19.92 -14.47 -12.34
C TYR A 2 -19.15 -14.30 -13.40
N ASP A 3 -19.28 -13.73 -14.04
CA ASP A 3 -18.75 -13.46 -15.08
C ASP A 3 -18.28 -12.20 -15.11
N GLY A 4 -18.16 -11.58 -14.56
CA GLY A 4 -17.82 -10.42 -14.47
C GLY A 4 -16.54 -9.98 -14.97
N GLN A 5 -16.25 -10.07 -16.12
CA GLN A 5 -15.04 -9.55 -16.68
C GLN A 5 -14.78 -8.10 -16.26
N PRO A 6 -15.75 -7.19 -16.42
CA PRO A 6 -15.55 -5.81 -15.95
C PRO A 6 -15.37 -5.76 -14.45
N HIS A 7 -16.12 -6.59 -13.75
CA HIS A 7 -15.96 -6.67 -12.30
C HIS A 7 -14.61 -7.20 -11.93
N GLU A 8 -14.14 -8.19 -12.65
CA GLU A 8 -12.86 -8.79 -12.34
C GLU A 8 -11.73 -7.77 -12.49
N ALA A 9 -11.79 -6.93 -13.51
CA ALA A 9 -10.77 -5.93 -13.71
C ALA A 9 -10.75 -4.95 -12.54
N LYS A 10 -11.92 -4.45 -12.18
CA LYS A 10 -12.00 -3.53 -11.06
C LYS A 10 -11.57 -4.18 -9.76
N LEU A 11 -12.01 -5.41 -9.58
CA LEU A 11 -11.66 -6.16 -8.38
C LEU A 11 -10.15 -6.37 -8.31
N SER A 12 -9.52 -6.61 -9.47
CA SER A 12 -8.08 -6.79 -9.49
C SER A 12 -7.34 -5.56 -9.02
N HIS A 13 -7.78 -4.37 -9.45
CA HIS A 13 -7.17 -3.13 -8.98
C HIS A 13 -7.27 -3.02 -7.48
N GLU A 14 -8.44 -3.29 -6.94
CA GLU A 14 -8.68 -3.15 -5.52
C GLU A 14 -7.94 -4.21 -4.72
N LEU A 15 -7.94 -5.44 -5.23
CA LEU A 15 -7.24 -6.52 -4.55
C LEU A 15 -5.74 -6.29 -4.52
N ILE A 16 -5.18 -5.88 -5.65
CA ILE A 16 -3.76 -5.61 -5.71
C ILE A 16 -3.41 -4.42 -4.83
N GLY A 17 -4.25 -3.37 -4.89
CA GLY A 17 -4.03 -2.21 -4.05
C GLY A 17 -4.09 -2.54 -2.58
N GLY A 18 -5.06 -3.36 -2.18
CA GLY A 18 -5.17 -3.77 -0.79
C GLY A 18 -4.02 -4.64 -0.34
N ALA A 19 -3.65 -5.61 -1.18
CA ALA A 19 -2.53 -6.51 -0.84
C ALA A 19 -1.23 -5.74 -0.75
N ALA A 20 -1.00 -4.82 -1.68
CA ALA A 20 0.21 -4.01 -1.68
C ALA A 20 0.27 -3.11 -0.45
N ALA A 21 -0.86 -2.53 -0.05
CA ALA A 21 -0.89 -1.68 1.13
C ALA A 21 -0.55 -2.48 2.39
N PHE A 22 -1.10 -3.69 2.48
CA PHE A 22 -0.85 -4.54 3.63
C PHE A 22 0.62 -4.94 3.71
N GLU A 23 1.19 -5.38 2.57
CA GLU A 23 2.60 -5.72 2.52
C GLU A 23 3.47 -4.51 2.82
N ALA A 24 3.09 -3.35 2.29
CA ALA A 24 3.86 -2.13 2.53
C ALA A 24 3.90 -1.80 4.02
N MET A 25 2.79 -2.00 4.71
CA MET A 25 2.75 -1.73 6.14
C MET A 25 3.73 -2.64 6.88
N HIS A 26 3.74 -3.92 6.54
CA HIS A 26 4.68 -4.86 7.16
C HIS A 26 6.13 -4.49 6.88
N LEU A 27 6.44 -4.15 5.63
CA LEU A 27 7.78 -3.77 5.26
C LEU A 27 8.20 -2.50 5.96
N PHE A 28 7.29 -1.52 6.02
CA PHE A 28 7.57 -0.27 6.70
C PHE A 28 7.86 -0.51 8.18
N GLU A 29 7.01 -1.30 8.84
CA GLU A 29 7.19 -1.59 10.25
C GLU A 29 8.52 -2.31 10.52
N ASN A 30 8.86 -3.26 9.67
CA ASN A 30 10.11 -3.99 9.83
C ASN A 30 11.32 -3.08 9.65
N GLN A 31 11.29 -2.21 8.64
CA GLN A 31 12.38 -1.29 8.41
C GLN A 31 12.56 -0.31 9.55
N GLN A 32 11.46 0.22 10.06
CA GLN A 32 11.53 1.17 11.17
C GLN A 32 11.98 0.51 12.45
N ARG A 33 11.59 -0.75 12.65
CA ARG A 33 12.02 -1.49 13.83
C ARG A 33 13.53 -1.69 13.81
N GLU A 34 14.08 -1.95 12.64
CA GLU A 34 15.52 -2.11 12.50
C GLU A 34 16.26 -0.81 12.77
N LYS A 35 15.71 0.31 12.29
CA LYS A 35 16.35 1.60 12.50
C LYS A 35 16.18 2.08 13.93
N GLY A 36 15.07 1.74 14.55
CA GLY A 36 14.82 2.13 15.93
C GLY A 36 14.59 3.61 16.14
N GLU A 37 14.26 4.35 15.07
CA GLU A 37 14.07 5.78 15.16
C GLU A 37 12.61 6.15 15.01
N ALA A 38 12.17 7.11 15.81
CA ALA A 38 10.82 7.64 15.66
C ALA A 38 10.81 8.61 14.50
N VAL A 39 9.67 8.66 13.77
CA VAL A 39 9.52 9.58 12.66
C VAL A 39 8.15 10.23 12.77
N ASN A 40 8.03 11.45 12.23
CA ASN A 40 6.75 12.11 12.27
C ASN A 40 5.78 11.45 11.28
N HIS A 41 4.49 11.66 11.52
CA HIS A 41 3.46 10.98 10.74
C HIS A 41 3.51 11.33 9.26
N GLY A 42 3.78 12.57 8.92
CA GLY A 42 3.85 12.97 7.51
C GLY A 42 4.93 12.20 6.77
N PHE A 43 6.11 12.14 7.37
CA PHE A 43 7.22 11.43 6.76
C PHE A 43 6.95 9.93 6.71
N ALA A 44 6.37 9.38 7.77
CA ALA A 44 6.03 7.98 7.81
C ALA A 44 5.06 7.61 6.69
N LYS A 45 4.03 8.44 6.48
CA LYS A 45 3.06 8.17 5.43
C LYS A 45 3.67 8.27 4.04
N GLU A 46 4.61 9.20 3.84
CA GLU A 46 5.29 9.30 2.56
C GLU A 46 6.13 8.07 2.27
N MET A 47 6.87 7.62 3.27
CA MET A 47 7.67 6.41 3.12
C MET A 47 6.78 5.21 2.83
N LEU A 48 5.69 5.10 3.57
CA LEU A 48 4.76 3.99 3.41
C LEU A 48 4.13 4.01 2.02
N ALA A 49 3.74 5.18 1.55
CA ALA A 49 3.15 5.30 0.22
C ALA A 49 4.15 4.90 -0.86
N ALA A 50 5.41 5.27 -0.69
CA ALA A 50 6.44 4.89 -1.66
C ALA A 50 6.61 3.37 -1.69
N ILE A 51 6.61 2.74 -0.53
CA ILE A 51 6.73 1.29 -0.46
C ILE A 51 5.50 0.63 -1.10
N ALA A 52 4.32 1.19 -0.84
CA ALA A 52 3.09 0.64 -1.42
C ALA A 52 3.13 0.71 -2.95
N GLY A 53 3.61 1.83 -3.50
CA GLY A 53 3.73 1.93 -4.94
C GLY A 53 4.67 0.90 -5.53
N ALA A 54 5.81 0.68 -4.85
CA ALA A 54 6.77 -0.32 -5.32
C ALA A 54 6.18 -1.73 -5.25
N GLU A 55 5.40 -2.01 -4.22
CA GLU A 55 4.76 -3.32 -4.11
C GLU A 55 3.76 -3.55 -5.22
N VAL A 56 3.03 -2.49 -5.62
CA VAL A 56 2.11 -2.61 -6.73
C VAL A 56 2.87 -2.96 -8.01
N ASP A 57 4.02 -2.32 -8.24
CA ASP A 57 4.80 -2.62 -9.44
C ASP A 57 5.19 -4.09 -9.49
N LYS A 58 5.61 -4.64 -8.37
CA LYS A 58 5.97 -6.06 -8.33
C LYS A 58 4.77 -6.96 -8.60
N LEU A 59 3.64 -6.69 -7.96
CA LEU A 59 2.45 -7.49 -8.15
C LEU A 59 1.90 -7.34 -9.57
N ALA A 60 1.98 -6.13 -10.11
CA ALA A 60 1.47 -5.88 -11.45
C ALA A 60 2.26 -6.65 -12.50
N GLU A 61 3.58 -6.74 -12.31
CA GLU A 61 4.39 -7.52 -13.23
C GLU A 61 4.01 -8.98 -13.17
N THR A 62 3.82 -9.50 -11.97
CA THR A 62 3.43 -10.88 -11.80
C THR A 62 2.07 -11.18 -12.42
N LYS A 63 1.13 -10.24 -12.27
CA LYS A 63 -0.22 -10.44 -12.76
C LYS A 63 -0.42 -9.97 -14.20
N GLY A 64 0.55 -9.29 -14.77
CA GLY A 64 0.44 -8.84 -16.15
C GLY A 64 -0.48 -7.67 -16.35
N LEU A 65 -0.57 -6.76 -15.39
CA LEU A 65 -1.45 -5.61 -15.51
C LEU A 65 -0.89 -4.59 -16.51
N GLY A 66 -1.77 -3.97 -17.25
CA GLY A 66 -1.38 -2.89 -18.15
C GLY A 66 -1.05 -1.61 -17.39
N PHE A 67 -0.58 -0.62 -18.15
CA PHE A 67 -0.12 0.63 -17.53
C PHE A 67 -1.22 1.35 -16.75
N LEU A 68 -2.39 1.51 -17.35
CA LEU A 68 -3.47 2.23 -16.67
C LEU A 68 -3.95 1.48 -15.42
N ASP A 69 -4.02 0.15 -15.53
CA ASP A 69 -4.45 -0.64 -14.40
C ASP A 69 -3.43 -0.56 -13.27
N ARG A 70 -2.15 -0.53 -13.65
CA ARG A 70 -1.08 -0.40 -12.66
C ARG A 70 -1.18 0.93 -11.92
N GLU A 71 -1.44 2.02 -12.65
CA GLU A 71 -1.54 3.33 -12.02
C GLU A 71 -2.72 3.42 -11.08
N LYS A 72 -3.85 2.82 -11.47
CA LYS A 72 -5.01 2.79 -10.59
C LYS A 72 -4.74 1.97 -9.34
N ALA A 73 -4.06 0.84 -9.51
CA ALA A 73 -3.71 0.01 -8.36
C ALA A 73 -2.77 0.74 -7.42
N LYS A 74 -1.81 1.50 -7.97
CA LYS A 74 -0.91 2.29 -7.14
C LYS A 74 -1.66 3.32 -6.33
N HIS A 75 -2.62 3.99 -6.96
CA HIS A 75 -3.41 4.99 -6.25
C HIS A 75 -4.17 4.34 -5.09
N HIS A 76 -4.81 3.21 -5.36
CA HIS A 76 -5.52 2.49 -4.31
C HIS A 76 -4.58 2.05 -3.19
N ALA A 77 -3.40 1.55 -3.57
CA ALA A 77 -2.45 1.08 -2.57
C ALA A 77 -1.98 2.20 -1.66
N LYS A 78 -1.67 3.34 -2.25
CA LYS A 78 -1.19 4.48 -1.46
C LYS A 78 -2.27 5.00 -0.52
N GLU A 79 -3.51 5.10 -1.03
CA GLU A 79 -4.60 5.57 -0.19
C GLU A 79 -4.92 4.58 0.93
N ASN A 80 -4.94 3.29 0.60
CA ASN A 80 -5.20 2.28 1.61
C ASN A 80 -4.09 2.23 2.65
N ALA A 81 -2.84 2.39 2.23
CA ALA A 81 -1.73 2.36 3.15
C ALA A 81 -1.81 3.53 4.14
N LYS A 82 -2.13 4.72 3.65
CA LYS A 82 -2.28 5.88 4.52
C LYS A 82 -3.42 5.68 5.50
N LYS A 83 -4.51 5.09 5.05
CA LYS A 83 -5.65 4.82 5.90
C LYS A 83 -5.31 3.82 6.98
N LEU A 84 -4.62 2.74 6.61
CA LEU A 84 -4.18 1.76 7.59
C LEU A 84 -3.26 2.39 8.63
N TYR A 85 -2.36 3.25 8.17
CA TYR A 85 -1.44 3.93 9.07
C TYR A 85 -2.21 4.80 10.07
N ASP A 86 -3.17 5.58 9.57
CA ASP A 86 -3.95 6.43 10.45
C ASP A 86 -4.74 5.62 11.47
N GLU A 87 -5.27 4.50 11.06
CA GLU A 87 -6.04 3.65 11.97
C GLU A 87 -5.16 3.07 13.07
N GLN A 88 -3.94 2.70 12.74
CA GLN A 88 -3.08 2.06 13.71
C GLN A 88 -2.23 3.04 14.53
N TYR A 89 -1.80 4.11 13.90
CA TYR A 89 -0.83 5.00 14.54
C TYR A 89 -1.25 6.44 14.63
N GLY A 90 -2.41 6.79 14.07
CA GLY A 90 -2.84 8.19 14.02
C GLY A 90 -3.04 8.83 15.39
N GLY A 91 -3.30 8.02 16.41
CA GLY A 91 -3.51 8.56 17.76
C GLY A 91 -2.24 8.85 18.51
N MET A 92 -1.09 8.50 17.94
CA MET A 92 0.20 8.75 18.58
C MET A 92 0.74 10.09 18.12
N ASP A 93 1.65 10.67 18.90
CA ASP A 93 2.26 11.94 18.52
C ASP A 93 3.15 11.76 17.29
N GLN A 94 3.76 10.60 17.17
CA GLN A 94 4.62 10.28 16.04
C GLN A 94 4.71 8.76 15.98
N TYR A 95 5.27 8.26 14.89
CA TYR A 95 5.47 6.83 14.77
C TYR A 95 6.71 6.44 15.57
N ASP A 96 6.53 5.54 16.51
CA ASP A 96 7.61 5.10 17.39
C ASP A 96 7.68 3.58 17.30
N PRO A 97 8.66 3.03 16.63
CA PRO A 97 8.74 1.58 16.42
C PRO A 97 8.95 0.77 17.69
#